data_f54494bd3b11c384d9505f79ff6db876
#
_entry.id   f54494bd3b11c384d9505f79ff6db876
#
_cell.length_a   1.000
_cell.length_b   1.000
_cell.length_c   1.000
_cell.angle_alpha   90.00
_cell.angle_beta   90.00
_cell.angle_gamma   90.00
#
_symmetry.space_group_name_H-M   'P 1'
#
loop_
_entity.id
_entity.type
_entity.pdbx_description
1 polymer ?
#
loop_
_entity_poly.entity_id
_entity_poly.type
_entity_poly.pdbx_seq_one_letter_code
_entity_poly.pdbx_strand_id
1 'polypeptide(L)' 'MKFYQRLRDIREDADKTQAQIASLLQTTQQQYARWESGAWQMPIEHYKTLARYYNVSLDYLAGLVDTPRKLR' A
#
# COMPACT_ATOMS: atom_id res chain seq x y z
N MET A 1 -10.67 10.45 -4.87
CA MET A 1 -9.98 9.72 -3.78
C MET A 1 -8.52 10.15 -3.72
N LYS A 2 -8.01 10.34 -2.52
CA LYS A 2 -6.59 10.63 -2.37
C LYS A 2 -5.80 9.34 -2.56
N PHE A 3 -4.64 9.43 -3.24
CA PHE A 3 -3.91 8.22 -3.61
C PHE A 3 -3.51 7.34 -2.42
N TYR A 4 -3.19 7.95 -1.28
CA TYR A 4 -2.75 7.18 -0.12
C TYR A 4 -3.91 6.40 0.55
N GLN A 5 -5.16 6.77 0.33
CA GLN A 5 -6.30 6.03 0.85
C GLN A 5 -6.38 4.63 0.23
N ARG A 6 -5.84 4.46 -0.97
CA ARG A 6 -5.82 3.17 -1.62
C ARG A 6 -4.99 2.15 -0.82
N LEU A 7 -3.91 2.60 -0.19
CA LEU A 7 -3.09 1.73 0.65
C LEU A 7 -3.90 1.15 1.80
N ARG A 8 -4.69 2.00 2.45
CA ARG A 8 -5.53 1.56 3.56
C ARG A 8 -6.63 0.63 3.08
N ASP A 9 -7.30 1.00 1.99
CA ASP A 9 -8.43 0.23 1.48
C ASP A 9 -8.00 -1.19 1.09
N ILE A 10 -6.88 -1.31 0.37
CA ILE A 10 -6.43 -2.62 -0.06
C ILE A 10 -5.92 -3.45 1.11
N ARG A 11 -5.32 -2.79 2.11
CA ARG A 11 -4.88 -3.47 3.33
C ARG A 11 -6.08 -4.04 4.09
N GLU A 12 -7.11 -3.23 4.28
CA GLU A 12 -8.31 -3.65 5.00
C GLU A 12 -9.05 -4.76 4.24
N ASP A 13 -9.11 -4.66 2.92
CA ASP A 13 -9.71 -5.69 2.08
C ASP A 13 -8.98 -7.03 2.22
N ALA A 14 -7.69 -7.00 2.50
CA ALA A 14 -6.88 -8.20 2.70
C ALA A 14 -6.88 -8.67 4.16
N ASP A 15 -7.65 -8.02 5.03
CA ASP A 15 -7.73 -8.35 6.46
C ASP A 15 -6.37 -8.27 7.15
N LYS A 16 -5.57 -7.27 6.79
CA LYS A 16 -4.25 -7.09 7.39
C LYS A 16 -4.23 -5.85 8.27
N THR A 17 -3.45 -5.92 9.36
CA THR A 17 -3.23 -4.76 10.23
C THR A 17 -2.06 -3.94 9.70
N GLN A 18 -1.97 -2.69 10.17
CA GLN A 18 -0.81 -1.84 9.86
C GLN A 18 0.48 -2.49 10.34
N ALA A 19 0.45 -3.13 11.51
CA ALA A 19 1.64 -3.79 12.05
C ALA A 19 2.10 -4.94 11.16
N GLN A 20 1.16 -5.71 10.60
CA GLN A 20 1.49 -6.81 9.72
C GLN A 20 2.15 -6.32 8.43
N ILE A 21 1.62 -5.25 7.85
CA ILE A 21 2.19 -4.69 6.63
C ILE A 21 3.54 -4.02 6.92
N ALA A 22 3.65 -3.33 8.06
CA ALA A 22 4.93 -2.74 8.46
C ALA A 22 6.02 -3.81 8.60
N SER A 23 5.68 -4.94 9.19
CA SER A 23 6.59 -6.06 9.32
C SER A 23 7.03 -6.60 7.95
N LEU A 24 6.08 -6.72 7.03
CA LEU A 24 6.37 -7.15 5.66
C LEU A 24 7.37 -6.22 4.99
N LEU A 25 7.23 -4.92 5.22
CA LEU A 25 8.10 -3.89 4.64
C LEU A 25 9.37 -3.65 5.46
N GLN A 26 9.53 -4.37 6.56
CA GLN A 26 10.68 -4.23 7.46
C GLN A 26 10.82 -2.81 8.01
N THR A 27 9.69 -2.23 8.41
CA THR A 27 9.63 -0.91 8.99
C THR A 27 8.76 -0.94 10.25
N THR A 28 8.63 0.21 10.92
CA THR A 28 7.79 0.29 12.12
C THR A 28 6.35 0.59 11.74
N GLN A 29 5.41 0.22 12.64
CA GLN A 29 4.01 0.54 12.43
C GLN A 29 3.79 2.05 12.34
N GLN A 30 4.52 2.83 13.15
CA GLN A 30 4.39 4.28 13.14
C GLN A 30 4.80 4.86 11.79
N GLN A 31 5.88 4.35 11.23
CA GLN A 31 6.35 4.80 9.92
C GLN A 31 5.35 4.45 8.83
N TYR A 32 4.85 3.21 8.85
CA TYR A 32 3.85 2.78 7.87
C TYR A 32 2.57 3.62 8.00
N ALA A 33 2.13 3.90 9.23
CA ALA A 33 0.94 4.72 9.46
C ALA A 33 1.07 6.11 8.85
N ARG A 34 2.27 6.71 8.91
CA ARG A 34 2.52 8.00 8.29
C ARG A 34 2.39 7.96 6.77
N TRP A 35 2.83 6.87 6.16
CA TRP A 35 2.67 6.67 4.72
C TRP A 35 1.20 6.49 4.36
N GLU A 36 0.48 5.70 5.13
CA GLU A 36 -0.92 5.40 4.86
C GLU A 36 -1.82 6.62 5.06
N SER A 37 -1.44 7.52 5.97
CA SER A 37 -2.20 8.75 6.22
C SER A 37 -1.88 9.87 5.23
N GLY A 38 -0.83 9.70 4.44
CA GLY A 38 -0.39 10.73 3.51
C GLY A 38 0.50 11.80 4.13
N ALA A 39 0.84 11.64 5.41
CA ALA A 39 1.72 12.59 6.08
C ALA A 39 3.14 12.57 5.49
N TRP A 40 3.61 11.39 5.10
CA TRP A 40 4.92 11.20 4.48
C TRP A 40 4.77 10.36 3.23
N GLN A 41 5.63 10.58 2.25
CA GLN A 41 5.60 9.84 1.00
C GLN A 41 6.35 8.52 1.17
N MET A 42 5.69 7.41 0.79
CA MET A 42 6.30 6.09 0.88
C MET A 42 7.30 5.89 -0.27
N PRO A 43 8.49 5.34 0.02
CA PRO A 43 9.44 5.03 -1.04
C PRO A 43 8.87 4.06 -2.08
N ILE A 44 9.29 4.24 -3.33
CA ILE A 44 8.80 3.41 -4.44
C ILE A 44 9.10 1.91 -4.23
N GLU A 45 10.17 1.60 -3.52
CA GLU A 45 10.54 0.20 -3.24
C GLU A 45 9.42 -0.52 -2.49
N HIS A 46 8.78 0.18 -1.58
CA HIS A 46 7.67 -0.40 -0.80
C HIS A 46 6.41 -0.53 -1.65
N TYR A 47 6.16 0.40 -2.56
CA TYR A 47 5.06 0.27 -3.51
C TYR A 47 5.23 -0.98 -4.37
N LYS A 48 6.45 -1.25 -4.84
CA LYS A 48 6.75 -2.44 -5.63
C LYS A 48 6.50 -3.72 -4.82
N THR A 49 6.93 -3.73 -3.56
CA THR A 49 6.72 -4.88 -2.68
C THR A 49 5.24 -5.13 -2.47
N LEU A 50 4.48 -4.08 -2.18
CA LEU A 50 3.04 -4.21 -1.94
C LEU A 50 2.28 -4.60 -3.21
N ALA A 51 2.69 -4.08 -4.36
CA ALA A 51 2.07 -4.44 -5.63
C ALA A 51 2.19 -5.95 -5.87
N ARG A 52 3.35 -6.52 -5.60
CA ARG A 52 3.57 -7.97 -5.71
C ARG A 52 2.77 -8.72 -4.65
N TYR A 53 2.78 -8.23 -3.42
CA TYR A 53 2.09 -8.89 -2.31
C TYR A 53 0.59 -8.96 -2.54
N TYR A 54 -0.01 -7.86 -2.96
CA TYR A 54 -1.44 -7.79 -3.23
C TYR A 54 -1.81 -8.27 -4.63
N ASN A 55 -0.82 -8.49 -5.48
CA ASN A 55 -1.01 -8.89 -6.89
C ASN A 55 -1.85 -7.88 -7.66
N VAL A 56 -1.48 -6.62 -7.54
CA VAL A 56 -2.13 -5.51 -8.26
C VAL A 56 -1.08 -4.66 -8.93
N SER A 57 -1.49 -3.84 -9.91
CA SER A 57 -0.57 -2.95 -10.60
C SER A 57 -0.14 -1.80 -9.71
N LEU A 58 1.04 -1.23 -9.98
CA LEU A 58 1.49 -0.03 -9.31
C LEU A 58 0.54 1.13 -9.55
N ASP A 59 -0.01 1.23 -10.76
CA ASP A 59 -0.95 2.30 -11.11
C ASP A 59 -2.18 2.27 -10.21
N TYR A 60 -2.71 1.09 -9.95
CA TYR A 60 -3.86 0.96 -9.05
C TYR A 60 -3.46 1.31 -7.62
N LEU A 61 -2.33 0.81 -7.16
CA LEU A 61 -1.87 1.03 -5.78
C LEU A 61 -1.57 2.51 -5.54
N ALA A 62 -1.06 3.20 -6.55
CA ALA A 62 -0.76 4.63 -6.46
C ALA A 62 -1.97 5.52 -6.71
N GLY A 63 -3.13 4.94 -7.02
CA GLY A 63 -4.36 5.71 -7.24
C GLY A 63 -4.50 6.33 -8.61
N LEU A 64 -3.67 5.93 -9.57
CA LEU A 64 -3.73 6.47 -10.93
C LEU A 64 -4.86 5.87 -11.75
N VAL A 65 -5.30 4.67 -11.40
CA VAL A 65 -6.44 4.01 -12.04
C VAL A 65 -7.34 3.45 -10.95
N ASP A 66 -8.63 3.31 -11.25
CA ASP A 66 -9.61 2.84 -10.26
C ASP A 66 -9.89 1.36 -10.33
N THR A 67 -9.42 0.68 -11.36
CA THR A 67 -9.64 -0.74 -11.55
C THR A 67 -8.34 -1.49 -11.27
N PRO A 68 -8.35 -2.47 -10.34
CA PRO A 68 -7.14 -3.25 -10.08
C PRO A 68 -6.79 -4.10 -11.28
N ARG A 69 -5.52 -4.03 -11.70
CA ARG A 69 -4.98 -4.92 -12.72
C ARG A 69 -4.03 -5.87 -12.04
N LYS A 70 -4.24 -7.15 -12.25
CA LYS A 70 -3.35 -8.15 -11.67
C LYS A 70 -2.03 -8.14 -12.43
N LEU A 71 -0.95 -8.41 -11.69
CA LEU A 71 0.38 -8.52 -12.29
C LEU A 71 0.52 -9.80 -13.12
N ARG A 72 -0.33 -10.80 -12.82
CA ARG A 72 -0.32 -12.08 -13.52
C ARG A 72 -1.72 -12.53 -13.83
#